data_136989b4b7665c2c45aadd71ea68bed6
#
_entry.id   136989b4b7665c2c45aadd71ea68bed6
#
_cell.length_a   1.000
_cell.length_b   1.000
_cell.length_c   1.000
_cell.angle_alpha   90.00
_cell.angle_beta   90.00
_cell.angle_gamma   90.00
#
_symmetry.space_group_name_H-M   'P 1'
#
loop_
_entity.id
_entity.type
_entity.pdbx_description
1 polymer ?
#
loop_
_entity_poly.entity_id
_entity_poly.type
_entity_poly.pdbx_seq_one_letter_code
_entity_poly.pdbx_strand_id
1 'polypeptide(L)'
;MLTILRNAELFGPEPLGLRTLVVGGGRVLWISEGADDAPELDTLVGEDVDLAGARVVPGLVDCHAHTAGGGGEAGAETRVPAPALGALTRHGVTSIVGMLGTDAETRSMAELLAHTRALRTEGLSAWCLTGGYHLPPATLTGSLRGDLVHLDAVVGVGELALSDFRSSQPTLDELLRVASETQVGALLAGKAGVLHLHLGDGERGLDLVRRALETAELPARLFHPTHVNRRRALFEEALELAARGVTVDVTAFPVADDEDAWSAADAVQRYLAAGLPPEHLTVSSDSGGCLPRFDADGRLEHMDVGAADGLLGTLAALVGRGVELAAALPAFTSTPAAHLGLHGAGGPTCPKGRLAVGCDADLVVLDEDLAATDVMAAGRWHVRQGTQRIFGTFEAPRS
;
A
#
# COMPACT_ATOMS: atom_id res chain seq x y z
N MET A 1 10.33 -11.85 25.50
CA MET A 1 9.70 -13.17 25.45
C MET A 1 9.50 -13.52 23.99
N LEU A 2 9.56 -14.82 23.66
CA LEU A 2 9.38 -15.34 22.32
C LEU A 2 7.93 -15.78 22.12
N THR A 3 7.43 -15.64 20.90
CA THR A 3 6.16 -16.24 20.45
C THR A 3 6.49 -17.35 19.46
N ILE A 4 5.98 -18.55 19.70
CA ILE A 4 6.08 -19.69 18.78
C ILE A 4 4.73 -19.84 18.10
N LEU A 5 4.73 -19.90 16.77
CA LEU A 5 3.55 -20.15 15.94
C LEU A 5 3.76 -21.51 15.24
N ARG A 6 3.03 -22.53 15.70
CA ARG A 6 3.15 -23.90 15.18
C ARG A 6 2.11 -24.19 14.10
N ASN A 7 2.42 -25.14 13.26
CA ASN A 7 1.48 -25.66 12.24
C ASN A 7 0.87 -24.57 11.35
N ALA A 8 1.68 -23.57 10.95
CA ALA A 8 1.28 -22.53 10.03
C ALA A 8 1.42 -23.01 8.58
N GLU A 9 0.36 -22.94 7.77
CA GLU A 9 0.50 -22.99 6.31
C GLU A 9 1.09 -21.65 5.85
N LEU A 10 2.42 -21.62 5.73
CA LEU A 10 3.19 -20.38 5.61
C LEU A 10 3.40 -19.96 4.16
N PHE A 11 3.20 -18.66 3.92
CA PHE A 11 3.54 -17.96 2.68
C PHE A 11 4.52 -16.81 2.95
N GLY A 12 5.55 -16.67 2.12
CA GLY A 12 6.58 -15.69 2.35
C GLY A 12 6.85 -14.53 1.35
N PRO A 13 6.10 -14.21 0.24
CA PRO A 13 4.78 -14.63 -0.24
C PRO A 13 4.72 -15.98 -0.96
N GLU A 14 5.85 -16.55 -1.34
CA GLU A 14 5.92 -17.88 -1.95
C GLU A 14 5.42 -18.96 -0.96
N PRO A 15 4.77 -20.05 -1.44
CA PRO A 15 4.28 -21.08 -0.54
C PRO A 15 5.45 -21.84 0.09
N LEU A 16 5.51 -21.85 1.41
CA LEU A 16 6.56 -22.54 2.18
C LEU A 16 6.07 -23.89 2.79
N GLY A 17 4.75 -24.13 2.76
CA GLY A 17 4.08 -25.28 3.35
C GLY A 17 3.94 -25.15 4.88
N LEU A 18 3.65 -26.27 5.56
CA LEU A 18 3.50 -26.26 7.02
C LEU A 18 4.83 -25.98 7.70
N ARG A 19 4.86 -24.97 8.55
CA ARG A 19 6.04 -24.46 9.25
C ARG A 19 5.72 -24.09 10.70
N THR A 20 6.77 -24.05 11.51
CA THR A 20 6.78 -23.36 12.79
C THR A 20 7.61 -22.10 12.70
N LEU A 21 7.09 -20.97 13.18
CA LEU A 21 7.81 -19.69 13.26
C LEU A 21 8.13 -19.36 14.72
N VAL A 22 9.31 -18.80 14.95
CA VAL A 22 9.66 -18.16 16.21
C VAL A 22 9.83 -16.66 15.99
N VAL A 23 9.06 -15.89 16.75
CA VAL A 23 9.08 -14.43 16.73
C VAL A 23 9.62 -13.89 18.05
N GLY A 24 10.47 -12.90 17.99
CA GLY A 24 11.01 -12.21 19.18
C GLY A 24 11.67 -10.89 18.82
N GLY A 25 11.57 -9.92 19.73
CA GLY A 25 12.14 -8.59 19.49
C GLY A 25 11.59 -7.86 18.26
N GLY A 26 10.36 -8.18 17.87
CA GLY A 26 9.70 -7.60 16.70
C GLY A 26 10.06 -8.27 15.36
N ARG A 27 10.80 -9.39 15.38
CA ARG A 27 11.34 -10.03 14.17
C ARG A 27 11.03 -11.52 14.12
N VAL A 28 11.03 -12.06 12.91
CA VAL A 28 11.08 -13.49 12.65
C VAL A 28 12.51 -13.97 12.95
N LEU A 29 12.67 -14.75 14.00
CA LEU A 29 13.99 -15.25 14.43
C LEU A 29 14.33 -16.59 13.80
N TRP A 30 13.33 -17.39 13.51
CA TRP A 30 13.52 -18.72 12.96
C TRP A 30 12.25 -19.20 12.25
N ILE A 31 12.45 -19.99 11.20
CA ILE A 31 11.38 -20.71 10.47
C ILE A 31 11.88 -22.15 10.32
N SER A 32 11.03 -23.13 10.64
CA SER A 32 11.36 -24.54 10.53
C SER A 32 11.61 -24.99 9.09
N GLU A 33 12.41 -26.05 8.91
CA GLU A 33 12.56 -26.70 7.60
C GLU A 33 11.39 -27.67 7.32
N GLY A 34 10.76 -28.22 8.37
CA GLY A 34 9.62 -29.11 8.31
C GLY A 34 8.53 -28.76 9.34
N ALA A 35 7.38 -29.44 9.25
CA ALA A 35 6.22 -29.19 10.13
C ALA A 35 6.52 -29.55 11.61
N ASP A 36 7.29 -30.62 11.84
CA ASP A 36 7.53 -31.17 13.16
C ASP A 36 8.77 -30.57 13.84
N ASP A 37 9.55 -29.75 13.13
CA ASP A 37 10.71 -29.10 13.71
C ASP A 37 10.27 -27.97 14.65
N ALA A 38 10.60 -28.07 15.91
CA ALA A 38 10.41 -27.01 16.89
C ALA A 38 11.67 -26.86 17.74
N PRO A 39 12.18 -25.65 17.96
CA PRO A 39 13.32 -25.47 18.85
C PRO A 39 12.92 -25.71 20.29
N GLU A 40 13.78 -26.40 21.07
CA GLU A 40 13.62 -26.55 22.53
C GLU A 40 13.95 -25.18 23.19
N LEU A 41 12.92 -24.42 23.54
CA LEU A 41 13.05 -23.03 24.07
C LEU A 41 12.33 -22.85 25.41
N ASP A 42 12.29 -23.89 26.26
CA ASP A 42 11.40 -24.03 27.42
C ASP A 42 11.35 -22.83 28.39
N THR A 43 12.41 -22.05 28.52
CA THR A 43 12.47 -20.96 29.52
C THR A 43 12.27 -19.57 28.99
N LEU A 44 12.25 -19.36 27.68
CA LEU A 44 12.16 -18.05 27.02
C LEU A 44 10.83 -17.81 26.33
N VAL A 45 9.99 -18.85 26.23
CA VAL A 45 8.70 -18.79 25.53
C VAL A 45 7.68 -18.05 26.39
N GLY A 46 7.11 -17.01 25.80
CA GLY A 46 6.00 -16.26 26.40
C GLY A 46 4.64 -16.74 25.89
N GLU A 47 4.59 -17.17 24.64
CA GLU A 47 3.38 -17.65 23.98
C GLU A 47 3.72 -18.77 23.01
N ASP A 48 2.99 -19.89 23.08
CA ASP A 48 3.10 -21.01 22.15
C ASP A 48 1.70 -21.29 21.57
N VAL A 49 1.55 -21.10 20.27
CA VAL A 49 0.27 -21.11 19.58
C VAL A 49 0.28 -22.15 18.49
N ASP A 50 -0.64 -23.08 18.56
CA ASP A 50 -0.94 -23.99 17.46
C ASP A 50 -1.96 -23.33 16.53
N LEU A 51 -1.57 -23.08 15.28
CA LEU A 51 -2.42 -22.48 14.25
C LEU A 51 -3.23 -23.52 13.47
N ALA A 52 -3.05 -24.81 13.78
CA ALA A 52 -3.85 -25.92 13.23
C ALA A 52 -3.95 -25.94 11.69
N GLY A 53 -2.92 -25.51 11.00
CA GLY A 53 -2.89 -25.44 9.54
C GLY A 53 -3.48 -24.14 8.94
N ALA A 54 -3.80 -23.14 9.76
CA ALA A 54 -4.26 -21.85 9.25
C ALA A 54 -3.20 -21.19 8.35
N ARG A 55 -3.66 -20.48 7.32
CA ARG A 55 -2.79 -19.76 6.40
C ARG A 55 -2.18 -18.56 7.08
N VAL A 56 -0.85 -18.45 6.99
CA VAL A 56 -0.09 -17.30 7.50
C VAL A 56 0.60 -16.63 6.33
N VAL A 57 0.26 -15.37 6.10
CA VAL A 57 0.78 -14.55 5.01
C VAL A 57 1.55 -13.35 5.56
N PRO A 58 2.45 -12.72 4.76
CA PRO A 58 3.03 -11.45 5.15
C PRO A 58 1.94 -10.41 5.42
N GLY A 59 2.18 -9.51 6.36
CA GLY A 59 1.32 -8.36 6.56
C GLY A 59 1.18 -7.53 5.29
N LEU A 60 -0.03 -7.02 5.03
CA LEU A 60 -0.33 -6.26 3.84
C LEU A 60 0.40 -4.91 3.86
N VAL A 61 0.83 -4.48 2.68
CA VAL A 61 1.52 -3.21 2.42
C VAL A 61 0.61 -2.35 1.56
N ASP A 62 -0.03 -1.38 2.18
CA ASP A 62 -0.87 -0.41 1.49
C ASP A 62 -0.03 0.76 0.99
N CYS A 63 0.19 0.81 -0.32
CA CYS A 63 1.08 1.79 -0.94
C CYS A 63 0.41 3.11 -1.29
N HIS A 64 -0.91 3.22 -1.09
CA HIS A 64 -1.68 4.43 -1.33
C HIS A 64 -2.80 4.59 -0.30
N ALA A 65 -2.63 5.53 0.62
CA ALA A 65 -3.63 5.89 1.61
C ALA A 65 -3.53 7.38 2.02
N HIS A 66 -4.63 7.94 2.45
CA HIS A 66 -4.68 9.30 2.99
C HIS A 66 -4.64 9.27 4.52
N THR A 67 -3.45 9.02 5.08
CA THR A 67 -3.27 8.83 6.53
C THR A 67 -3.55 10.08 7.37
N ALA A 68 -3.53 11.27 6.77
CA ALA A 68 -4.02 12.51 7.37
C ALA A 68 -5.49 12.82 7.00
N GLY A 69 -6.15 11.89 6.30
CA GLY A 69 -7.44 12.06 5.65
C GLY A 69 -7.35 12.79 4.32
N GLY A 70 -8.29 12.53 3.43
CA GLY A 70 -8.47 13.13 2.11
C GLY A 70 -9.73 13.98 2.01
N GLY A 71 -10.26 14.12 0.78
CA GLY A 71 -11.50 14.84 0.53
C GLY A 71 -11.38 16.36 0.63
N GLY A 72 -12.52 17.03 0.59
CA GLY A 72 -12.62 18.48 0.65
C GLY A 72 -12.96 19.13 -0.70
N GLU A 73 -12.98 18.35 -1.80
CA GLU A 73 -13.19 18.85 -3.15
C GLU A 73 -14.62 19.38 -3.44
N ALA A 74 -15.57 19.08 -2.57
CA ALA A 74 -16.95 19.58 -2.67
C ALA A 74 -17.32 20.51 -1.50
N GLY A 75 -16.34 20.98 -0.75
CA GLY A 75 -16.49 21.86 0.41
C GLY A 75 -15.88 21.29 1.68
N ALA A 76 -15.66 22.14 2.68
CA ALA A 76 -14.98 21.77 3.92
C ALA A 76 -15.67 20.61 4.69
N GLU A 77 -16.97 20.45 4.54
CA GLU A 77 -17.78 19.37 5.13
C GLU A 77 -17.49 17.99 4.51
N THR A 78 -16.88 17.95 3.33
CA THR A 78 -16.53 16.69 2.64
C THR A 78 -15.11 16.21 2.97
N ARG A 79 -14.43 16.87 3.92
CA ARG A 79 -13.11 16.44 4.40
C ARG A 79 -13.23 15.13 5.16
N VAL A 80 -12.55 14.09 4.68
CA VAL A 80 -12.51 12.78 5.31
C VAL A 80 -11.54 12.82 6.50
N PRO A 81 -11.91 12.32 7.70
CA PRO A 81 -10.99 12.24 8.83
C PRO A 81 -9.87 11.22 8.58
N ALA A 82 -8.76 11.36 9.30
CA ALA A 82 -7.69 10.38 9.31
C ALA A 82 -8.22 8.99 9.71
N PRO A 83 -7.85 7.91 9.02
CA PRO A 83 -8.26 6.56 9.37
C PRO A 83 -7.67 6.17 10.75
N ALA A 84 -8.47 5.52 11.57
CA ALA A 84 -8.04 5.03 12.86
C ALA A 84 -7.13 3.79 12.70
N LEU A 85 -6.20 3.56 13.65
CA LEU A 85 -5.28 2.43 13.62
C LEU A 85 -6.00 1.09 13.47
N GLY A 86 -7.07 0.88 14.25
CA GLY A 86 -7.85 -0.35 14.21
C GLY A 86 -8.60 -0.58 12.89
N ALA A 87 -8.95 0.49 12.18
CA ALA A 87 -9.56 0.38 10.84
C ALA A 87 -8.57 -0.17 9.80
N LEU A 88 -7.28 0.06 10.00
CA LEU A 88 -6.21 -0.46 9.15
C LEU A 88 -5.83 -1.89 9.56
N THR A 89 -5.49 -2.09 10.83
CA THR A 89 -4.90 -3.34 11.30
C THR A 89 -5.88 -4.51 11.34
N ARG A 90 -7.20 -4.28 11.51
CA ARG A 90 -8.21 -5.36 11.42
C ARG A 90 -8.27 -6.00 10.03
N HIS A 91 -7.87 -5.26 9.02
CA HIS A 91 -7.87 -5.73 7.64
C HIS A 91 -6.48 -6.14 7.15
N GLY A 92 -5.58 -6.47 8.11
CA GLY A 92 -4.28 -7.06 7.80
C GLY A 92 -3.20 -6.06 7.36
N VAL A 93 -3.49 -4.75 7.32
CA VAL A 93 -2.48 -3.74 6.97
C VAL A 93 -1.48 -3.61 8.11
N THR A 94 -0.21 -3.86 7.83
CA THR A 94 0.91 -3.74 8.77
C THR A 94 1.92 -2.67 8.33
N SER A 95 1.85 -2.28 7.07
CA SER A 95 2.68 -1.22 6.48
C SER A 95 1.82 -0.32 5.60
N ILE A 96 2.01 1.01 5.70
CA ILE A 96 1.18 1.98 4.99
C ILE A 96 2.01 3.17 4.49
N VAL A 97 1.65 3.70 3.32
CA VAL A 97 2.24 4.92 2.76
C VAL A 97 1.16 5.97 2.61
N GLY A 98 1.30 7.05 3.38
CA GLY A 98 0.39 8.19 3.39
C GLY A 98 0.75 9.25 2.34
N MET A 99 -0.25 9.97 1.84
CA MET A 99 -0.03 11.10 0.94
C MET A 99 -1.11 12.16 1.09
N LEU A 100 -0.82 13.37 0.57
CA LEU A 100 -1.81 14.41 0.39
C LEU A 100 -2.51 14.20 -0.97
N GLY A 101 -3.83 14.34 -0.98
CA GLY A 101 -4.63 14.31 -2.19
C GLY A 101 -4.90 15.69 -2.76
N THR A 102 -6.16 15.94 -3.15
CA THR A 102 -6.63 17.18 -3.76
C THR A 102 -6.45 18.41 -2.85
N ASP A 103 -6.72 18.25 -1.54
CA ASP A 103 -6.56 19.32 -0.55
C ASP A 103 -5.15 19.31 0.04
N ALA A 104 -4.26 20.11 -0.56
CA ALA A 104 -2.96 20.45 0.00
C ALA A 104 -2.91 21.90 0.56
N GLU A 105 -4.05 22.58 0.62
CA GLU A 105 -4.19 23.95 1.16
C GLU A 105 -4.56 23.95 2.64
N THR A 106 -5.57 23.16 3.03
CA THR A 106 -6.00 23.05 4.44
C THR A 106 -5.37 21.86 5.16
N ARG A 107 -4.67 20.98 4.44
CA ARG A 107 -3.77 19.93 4.92
C ARG A 107 -2.33 20.29 4.52
N SER A 108 -1.36 19.71 5.20
CA SER A 108 0.04 20.06 4.95
C SER A 108 0.98 18.86 5.06
N MET A 109 2.17 18.97 4.47
CA MET A 109 3.25 17.99 4.66
C MET A 109 3.64 17.83 6.13
N ALA A 110 3.54 18.91 6.92
CA ALA A 110 3.81 18.85 8.37
C ALA A 110 2.78 17.96 9.11
N GLU A 111 1.50 18.11 8.76
CA GLU A 111 0.40 17.30 9.28
C GLU A 111 0.57 15.84 8.86
N LEU A 112 0.79 15.56 7.57
CA LEU A 112 1.01 14.21 7.05
C LEU A 112 2.18 13.50 7.74
N LEU A 113 3.30 14.21 7.92
CA LEU A 113 4.48 13.66 8.62
C LEU A 113 4.18 13.40 10.11
N ALA A 114 3.37 14.25 10.75
CA ALA A 114 2.94 14.04 12.14
C ALA A 114 2.08 12.79 12.28
N HIS A 115 1.10 12.58 11.37
CA HIS A 115 0.28 11.36 11.34
C HIS A 115 1.12 10.11 11.05
N THR A 116 2.07 10.17 10.12
CA THR A 116 3.00 9.07 9.85
C THR A 116 3.78 8.67 11.11
N ARG A 117 4.26 9.65 11.88
CA ARG A 117 4.95 9.40 13.16
C ARG A 117 4.03 8.85 14.24
N ALA A 118 2.79 9.34 14.29
CA ALA A 118 1.77 8.84 15.23
C ALA A 118 1.49 7.35 14.99
N LEU A 119 1.23 6.94 13.75
CA LEU A 119 1.02 5.54 13.37
C LEU A 119 2.23 4.65 13.74
N ARG A 120 3.46 5.15 13.54
CA ARG A 120 4.68 4.43 13.98
C ARG A 120 4.72 4.26 15.51
N THR A 121 4.35 5.28 16.26
CA THR A 121 4.30 5.23 17.73
C THR A 121 3.23 4.23 18.20
N GLU A 122 2.12 4.14 17.51
CA GLU A 122 1.03 3.20 17.77
C GLU A 122 1.33 1.78 17.32
N GLY A 123 2.45 1.56 16.59
CA GLY A 123 2.97 0.23 16.28
C GLY A 123 2.76 -0.23 14.85
N LEU A 124 2.29 0.64 13.95
CA LEU A 124 2.19 0.37 12.52
C LEU A 124 3.45 0.86 11.80
N SER A 125 3.92 0.15 10.78
CA SER A 125 4.98 0.66 9.91
C SER A 125 4.39 1.67 8.93
N ALA A 126 4.84 2.92 8.96
CA ALA A 126 4.26 4.00 8.16
C ALA A 126 5.32 4.88 7.50
N TRP A 127 5.06 5.28 6.27
CA TRP A 127 5.84 6.24 5.48
C TRP A 127 4.89 7.24 4.83
N CYS A 128 5.44 8.22 4.13
CA CYS A 128 4.64 9.16 3.34
C CYS A 128 5.36 9.57 2.05
N LEU A 129 4.57 10.11 1.12
CA LEU A 129 5.07 10.81 -0.05
C LEU A 129 5.03 12.31 0.19
N THR A 130 5.98 13.04 -0.39
CA THR A 130 5.94 14.51 -0.43
C THR A 130 5.28 14.99 -1.72
N GLY A 131 4.56 16.09 -1.67
CA GLY A 131 3.80 16.61 -2.80
C GLY A 131 2.31 16.65 -2.56
N GLY A 132 1.54 16.36 -3.59
CA GLY A 132 0.10 16.34 -3.63
C GLY A 132 -0.36 16.49 -5.08
N TYR A 133 -1.67 16.72 -5.33
CA TYR A 133 -2.25 16.77 -6.68
C TYR A 133 -1.66 17.87 -7.57
N HIS A 134 -1.21 18.99 -6.99
CA HIS A 134 -0.98 20.21 -7.71
C HIS A 134 0.49 20.57 -7.88
N LEU A 135 0.75 21.46 -8.85
CA LEU A 135 2.00 22.14 -9.04
C LEU A 135 1.86 23.62 -8.65
N PRO A 136 2.87 24.21 -7.94
CA PRO A 136 4.05 23.55 -7.40
C PRO A 136 3.71 22.56 -6.28
N PRO A 137 4.48 21.45 -6.12
CA PRO A 137 4.18 20.43 -5.12
C PRO A 137 4.36 20.95 -3.69
N ALA A 138 3.47 20.53 -2.77
CA ALA A 138 3.59 20.83 -1.35
C ALA A 138 4.83 20.12 -0.75
N THR A 139 5.68 20.87 -0.05
CA THR A 139 6.91 20.33 0.57
C THR A 139 7.09 20.89 1.97
N LEU A 140 7.83 20.18 2.82
CA LEU A 140 8.16 20.64 4.17
C LEU A 140 9.45 21.48 4.19
N THR A 141 10.46 21.08 3.40
CA THR A 141 11.79 21.72 3.40
C THR A 141 11.96 22.80 2.30
N GLY A 142 10.92 23.01 1.50
CA GLY A 142 10.95 23.96 0.39
C GLY A 142 11.37 23.34 -0.95
N SER A 143 11.68 22.04 -1.00
CA SER A 143 11.94 21.33 -2.26
C SER A 143 11.68 19.83 -2.13
N LEU A 144 11.31 19.16 -3.24
CA LEU A 144 11.13 17.70 -3.29
C LEU A 144 12.42 16.96 -2.92
N ARG A 145 13.56 17.39 -3.44
CA ARG A 145 14.87 16.83 -3.09
C ARG A 145 15.19 16.99 -1.60
N GLY A 146 14.90 18.16 -1.04
CA GLY A 146 15.10 18.42 0.39
C GLY A 146 14.29 17.47 1.26
N ASP A 147 13.01 17.26 0.94
CA ASP A 147 12.15 16.32 1.67
C ASP A 147 12.65 14.89 1.56
N LEU A 148 13.01 14.43 0.35
CA LEU A 148 13.57 13.08 0.14
C LEU A 148 14.87 12.86 0.90
N VAL A 149 15.77 13.84 0.93
CA VAL A 149 17.10 13.71 1.57
C VAL A 149 17.01 13.81 3.09
N HIS A 150 16.19 14.72 3.63
CA HIS A 150 16.24 15.07 5.05
C HIS A 150 15.14 14.41 5.89
N LEU A 151 14.09 13.83 5.28
CA LEU A 151 12.97 13.23 6.00
C LEU A 151 12.94 11.72 5.78
N ASP A 152 13.37 10.95 6.76
CA ASP A 152 13.44 9.47 6.69
C ASP A 152 12.11 8.82 6.33
N ALA A 153 11.00 9.42 6.77
CA ALA A 153 9.66 8.90 6.50
C ALA A 153 9.19 9.15 5.07
N VAL A 154 9.80 10.08 4.33
CA VAL A 154 9.44 10.38 2.95
C VAL A 154 10.16 9.42 2.01
N VAL A 155 9.41 8.59 1.29
CA VAL A 155 9.96 7.53 0.41
C VAL A 155 9.80 7.81 -1.08
N GLY A 156 9.02 8.81 -1.45
CA GLY A 156 8.74 9.19 -2.84
C GLY A 156 8.04 10.54 -2.92
N VAL A 157 7.56 10.84 -4.11
CA VAL A 157 6.80 12.07 -4.43
C VAL A 157 5.42 11.68 -4.93
N GLY A 158 4.37 12.37 -4.50
CA GLY A 158 2.99 12.14 -4.97
C GLY A 158 1.94 12.57 -3.96
N GLU A 159 0.67 12.40 -4.33
CA GLU A 159 0.27 11.95 -5.67
C GLU A 159 0.06 13.16 -6.60
N LEU A 160 0.81 13.21 -7.69
CA LEU A 160 0.60 14.26 -8.70
C LEU A 160 -0.55 13.84 -9.63
N ALA A 161 -1.58 14.69 -9.77
CA ALA A 161 -2.75 14.36 -10.56
C ALA A 161 -2.53 14.57 -12.06
N LEU A 162 -2.82 13.53 -12.85
CA LEU A 162 -2.81 13.55 -14.31
C LEU A 162 -4.20 13.16 -14.83
N SER A 163 -4.57 13.71 -15.98
CA SER A 163 -5.82 13.36 -16.67
C SER A 163 -7.06 13.47 -15.77
N ASP A 164 -7.09 14.48 -14.92
CA ASP A 164 -8.15 14.78 -13.97
C ASP A 164 -8.50 16.27 -14.06
N PHE A 165 -9.79 16.61 -14.04
CA PHE A 165 -10.21 18.03 -14.06
C PHE A 165 -9.79 18.78 -12.78
N ARG A 166 -9.56 18.05 -11.67
CA ARG A 166 -9.06 18.59 -10.40
C ARG A 166 -7.54 18.83 -10.40
N SER A 167 -6.82 18.37 -11.44
CA SER A 167 -5.36 18.53 -11.52
C SER A 167 -4.94 19.96 -11.88
N SER A 168 -3.67 20.29 -11.66
CA SER A 168 -3.07 21.52 -12.16
C SER A 168 -2.82 21.51 -13.68
N GLN A 169 -3.29 20.51 -14.40
CA GLN A 169 -3.11 20.31 -15.86
C GLN A 169 -1.63 20.36 -16.28
N PRO A 170 -0.75 19.55 -15.68
CA PRO A 170 0.68 19.64 -15.92
C PRO A 170 1.03 19.42 -17.39
N THR A 171 2.03 20.15 -17.86
CA THR A 171 2.69 19.92 -19.15
C THR A 171 3.71 18.79 -19.03
N LEU A 172 4.19 18.28 -20.18
CA LEU A 172 5.26 17.27 -20.19
C LEU A 172 6.52 17.78 -19.48
N ASP A 173 6.92 19.04 -19.73
CA ASP A 173 8.12 19.63 -19.14
C ASP A 173 8.03 19.74 -17.62
N GLU A 174 6.85 20.08 -17.08
CA GLU A 174 6.60 20.09 -15.63
C GLU A 174 6.64 18.69 -15.02
N LEU A 175 6.01 17.70 -15.66
CA LEU A 175 6.10 16.30 -15.24
C LEU A 175 7.56 15.82 -15.21
N LEU A 176 8.32 16.09 -16.27
CA LEU A 176 9.74 15.71 -16.36
C LEU A 176 10.60 16.40 -15.30
N ARG A 177 10.29 17.64 -14.95
CA ARG A 177 10.98 18.33 -13.86
C ARG A 177 10.71 17.68 -12.51
N VAL A 178 9.46 17.39 -12.18
CA VAL A 178 9.11 16.67 -10.93
C VAL A 178 9.77 15.28 -10.90
N ALA A 179 9.71 14.55 -12.01
CA ALA A 179 10.33 13.24 -12.14
C ALA A 179 11.86 13.29 -11.95
N SER A 180 12.53 14.29 -12.52
CA SER A 180 13.97 14.50 -12.34
C SER A 180 14.33 14.86 -10.89
N GLU A 181 13.57 15.75 -10.24
CA GLU A 181 13.75 16.08 -8.83
C GLU A 181 13.58 14.87 -7.93
N THR A 182 12.57 14.02 -8.22
CA THR A 182 12.32 12.76 -7.52
C THR A 182 13.50 11.80 -7.68
N GLN A 183 13.95 11.55 -8.92
CA GLN A 183 15.05 10.65 -9.22
C GLN A 183 16.35 11.08 -8.54
N VAL A 184 16.73 12.37 -8.67
CA VAL A 184 17.96 12.88 -8.08
C VAL A 184 17.89 12.90 -6.54
N GLY A 185 16.75 13.32 -5.98
CA GLY A 185 16.55 13.32 -4.53
C GLY A 185 16.66 11.93 -3.92
N ALA A 186 16.08 10.94 -4.60
CA ALA A 186 16.14 9.54 -4.18
C ALA A 186 17.58 8.96 -4.27
N LEU A 187 18.30 9.24 -5.34
CA LEU A 187 19.71 8.82 -5.47
C LEU A 187 20.58 9.38 -4.34
N LEU A 188 20.40 10.68 -4.00
CA LEU A 188 21.12 11.31 -2.89
C LEU A 188 20.76 10.72 -1.53
N ALA A 189 19.53 10.25 -1.37
CA ALA A 189 19.00 9.69 -0.13
C ALA A 189 19.17 8.17 0.00
N GLY A 190 19.60 7.47 -1.06
CA GLY A 190 19.62 6.00 -1.10
C GLY A 190 18.23 5.38 -1.04
N LYS A 191 17.21 6.06 -1.60
CA LYS A 191 15.80 5.63 -1.64
C LYS A 191 15.40 5.14 -3.02
N ALA A 192 14.26 4.43 -3.13
CA ALA A 192 13.77 3.88 -4.41
C ALA A 192 13.46 4.97 -5.45
N GLY A 193 12.90 6.09 -5.02
CA GLY A 193 12.60 7.22 -5.89
C GLY A 193 11.38 6.95 -6.77
N VAL A 194 10.20 6.98 -6.18
CA VAL A 194 8.93 6.76 -6.86
C VAL A 194 8.23 8.10 -7.05
N LEU A 195 7.74 8.36 -8.27
CA LEU A 195 6.79 9.41 -8.58
C LEU A 195 5.41 8.76 -8.74
N HIS A 196 4.60 8.90 -7.71
CA HIS A 196 3.25 8.37 -7.65
C HIS A 196 2.27 9.33 -8.32
N LEU A 197 1.46 8.82 -9.24
CA LEU A 197 0.65 9.62 -10.14
C LEU A 197 -0.83 9.24 -10.02
N HIS A 198 -1.66 10.17 -9.55
CA HIS A 198 -3.11 10.01 -9.58
C HIS A 198 -3.61 10.08 -11.02
N LEU A 199 -4.38 9.08 -11.46
CA LEU A 199 -5.08 9.10 -12.74
C LEU A 199 -6.56 9.38 -12.52
N GLY A 200 -7.05 10.45 -13.18
CA GLY A 200 -8.46 10.80 -13.20
C GLY A 200 -9.24 10.16 -14.36
N ASP A 201 -10.46 10.67 -14.59
CA ASP A 201 -11.38 10.16 -15.62
C ASP A 201 -11.17 10.84 -16.99
N GLY A 202 -10.16 11.70 -17.11
CA GLY A 202 -9.86 12.43 -18.34
C GLY A 202 -9.45 11.52 -19.50
N GLU A 203 -9.76 11.93 -20.73
CA GLU A 203 -9.49 11.14 -21.94
C GLU A 203 -7.99 10.99 -22.27
N ARG A 204 -7.13 11.87 -21.73
CA ARG A 204 -5.69 11.80 -21.99
C ARG A 204 -5.00 10.61 -21.35
N GLY A 205 -5.62 9.96 -20.37
CA GLY A 205 -5.10 8.76 -19.72
C GLY A 205 -3.63 8.88 -19.35
N LEU A 206 -2.82 7.94 -19.78
CA LEU A 206 -1.38 7.84 -19.53
C LEU A 206 -0.48 8.50 -20.59
N ASP A 207 -1.03 9.36 -21.48
CA ASP A 207 -0.26 10.00 -22.56
C ASP A 207 1.02 10.72 -22.07
N LEU A 208 0.93 11.47 -20.98
CA LEU A 208 2.10 12.17 -20.43
C LEU A 208 3.18 11.20 -19.94
N VAL A 209 2.80 10.07 -19.32
CA VAL A 209 3.77 9.05 -18.88
C VAL A 209 4.42 8.37 -20.08
N ARG A 210 3.63 8.02 -21.10
CA ARG A 210 4.13 7.43 -22.37
C ARG A 210 5.16 8.36 -23.02
N ARG A 211 4.83 9.65 -23.16
CA ARG A 211 5.72 10.67 -23.74
C ARG A 211 6.96 10.90 -22.88
N ALA A 212 6.83 10.88 -21.56
CA ALA A 212 7.98 11.00 -20.67
C ALA A 212 8.99 9.85 -20.88
N LEU A 213 8.51 8.62 -21.04
CA LEU A 213 9.35 7.44 -21.33
C LEU A 213 10.01 7.48 -22.72
N GLU A 214 9.43 8.23 -23.66
CA GLU A 214 9.93 8.35 -25.03
C GLU A 214 10.96 9.47 -25.18
N THR A 215 10.89 10.51 -24.34
CA THR A 215 11.67 11.73 -24.52
C THR A 215 12.74 11.95 -23.45
N ALA A 216 12.65 11.25 -22.30
CA ALA A 216 13.55 11.47 -21.17
C ALA A 216 14.43 10.24 -20.87
N GLU A 217 15.59 10.48 -20.28
CA GLU A 217 16.52 9.45 -19.79
C GLU A 217 16.19 9.01 -18.35
N LEU A 218 14.89 8.90 -18.05
CA LEU A 218 14.38 8.49 -16.73
C LEU A 218 13.95 7.02 -16.75
N PRO A 219 14.24 6.25 -15.69
CA PRO A 219 13.86 4.84 -15.65
C PRO A 219 12.36 4.67 -15.52
N ALA A 220 11.78 3.69 -16.24
CA ALA A 220 10.34 3.42 -16.21
C ALA A 220 9.81 3.14 -14.78
N ARG A 221 10.61 2.46 -13.94
CA ARG A 221 10.30 2.17 -12.54
C ARG A 221 10.08 3.41 -11.65
N LEU A 222 10.46 4.60 -12.13
CA LEU A 222 10.21 5.86 -11.43
C LEU A 222 8.71 6.18 -11.37
N PHE A 223 7.96 5.87 -12.43
CA PHE A 223 6.56 6.20 -12.56
C PHE A 223 5.67 5.13 -11.95
N HIS A 224 4.72 5.54 -11.11
CA HIS A 224 3.77 4.66 -10.42
C HIS A 224 2.34 5.24 -10.55
N PRO A 225 1.68 5.07 -11.70
CA PRO A 225 0.30 5.50 -11.87
C PRO A 225 -0.65 4.63 -11.04
N THR A 226 -1.52 5.29 -10.25
CA THR A 226 -2.56 4.66 -9.45
C THR A 226 -3.94 4.87 -10.04
N HIS A 227 -4.93 4.12 -9.53
CA HIS A 227 -6.32 4.09 -9.97
C HIS A 227 -6.47 3.66 -11.44
N VAL A 228 -5.53 2.86 -11.96
CA VAL A 228 -5.55 2.49 -13.38
C VAL A 228 -6.76 1.65 -13.77
N ASN A 229 -7.45 1.06 -12.80
CA ASN A 229 -8.67 0.27 -13.02
C ASN A 229 -9.97 1.10 -13.06
N ARG A 230 -9.91 2.41 -12.82
CA ARG A 230 -11.09 3.29 -12.77
C ARG A 230 -11.78 3.49 -14.13
N ARG A 231 -11.07 3.22 -15.24
CA ARG A 231 -11.61 3.17 -16.60
C ARG A 231 -11.01 1.99 -17.34
N ARG A 232 -11.83 1.26 -18.10
CA ARG A 232 -11.36 0.09 -18.86
C ARG A 232 -10.30 0.47 -19.88
N ALA A 233 -10.48 1.57 -20.61
CA ALA A 233 -9.48 2.06 -21.58
C ALA A 233 -8.16 2.45 -20.90
N LEU A 234 -8.20 3.10 -19.73
CA LEU A 234 -7.01 3.45 -18.94
C LEU A 234 -6.25 2.20 -18.50
N PHE A 235 -6.95 1.14 -18.12
CA PHE A 235 -6.34 -0.13 -17.74
C PHE A 235 -5.57 -0.79 -18.89
N GLU A 236 -6.11 -0.76 -20.12
CA GLU A 236 -5.39 -1.27 -21.29
C GLU A 236 -4.08 -0.48 -21.54
N GLU A 237 -4.11 0.86 -21.42
CA GLU A 237 -2.88 1.67 -21.47
C GLU A 237 -1.89 1.30 -20.36
N ALA A 238 -2.38 0.99 -19.16
CA ALA A 238 -1.55 0.60 -18.03
C ALA A 238 -0.85 -0.75 -18.29
N LEU A 239 -1.52 -1.74 -18.90
CA LEU A 239 -0.91 -3.01 -19.31
C LEU A 239 0.27 -2.78 -20.29
N GLU A 240 0.08 -1.88 -21.29
CA GLU A 240 1.15 -1.52 -22.24
C GLU A 240 2.37 -0.91 -21.53
N LEU A 241 2.14 -0.02 -20.54
CA LEU A 241 3.23 0.60 -19.78
C LEU A 241 3.89 -0.36 -18.81
N ALA A 242 3.14 -1.28 -18.20
CA ALA A 242 3.70 -2.33 -17.36
C ALA A 242 4.65 -3.24 -18.14
N ALA A 243 4.33 -3.57 -19.40
CA ALA A 243 5.23 -4.30 -20.31
C ALA A 243 6.54 -3.53 -20.60
N ARG A 244 6.56 -2.20 -20.39
CA ARG A 244 7.73 -1.33 -20.55
C ARG A 244 8.47 -1.07 -19.24
N GLY A 245 8.07 -1.71 -18.13
CA GLY A 245 8.71 -1.62 -16.81
C GLY A 245 8.17 -0.53 -15.88
N VAL A 246 7.00 0.03 -16.20
CA VAL A 246 6.25 0.89 -15.25
C VAL A 246 5.53 -0.01 -14.24
N THR A 247 5.61 0.30 -12.95
CA THR A 247 4.76 -0.35 -11.96
C THR A 247 3.43 0.39 -11.91
N VAL A 248 2.33 -0.35 -12.06
CA VAL A 248 0.97 0.19 -12.08
C VAL A 248 0.21 -0.22 -10.84
N ASP A 249 -0.65 0.65 -10.35
CA ASP A 249 -1.41 0.44 -9.11
C ASP A 249 -2.91 0.36 -9.38
N VAL A 250 -3.49 -0.75 -8.93
CA VAL A 250 -4.93 -1.01 -8.94
C VAL A 250 -5.51 -0.65 -7.58
N THR A 251 -6.59 0.11 -7.56
CA THR A 251 -7.23 0.51 -6.31
C THR A 251 -8.43 -0.38 -5.99
N ALA A 252 -8.50 -0.82 -4.73
CA ALA A 252 -9.54 -1.71 -4.24
C ALA A 252 -10.79 -0.92 -3.81
N PHE A 253 -11.38 -0.15 -4.73
CA PHE A 253 -12.63 0.58 -4.51
C PHE A 253 -13.85 -0.21 -5.03
N PRO A 254 -15.04 0.06 -4.51
CA PRO A 254 -16.28 -0.50 -5.04
C PRO A 254 -16.53 -0.03 -6.47
N VAL A 255 -17.00 -0.92 -7.34
CA VAL A 255 -17.37 -0.64 -8.73
C VAL A 255 -18.80 -1.12 -8.95
N ALA A 256 -19.67 -0.23 -9.43
CA ALA A 256 -21.04 -0.60 -9.78
C ALA A 256 -21.10 -1.31 -11.15
N ASP A 257 -22.14 -2.10 -11.38
CA ASP A 257 -22.28 -2.93 -12.58
C ASP A 257 -22.33 -2.10 -13.89
N ASP A 258 -22.78 -0.84 -13.82
CA ASP A 258 -22.92 0.08 -14.95
C ASP A 258 -21.70 1.00 -15.14
N GLU A 259 -20.68 0.91 -14.29
CA GLU A 259 -19.46 1.70 -14.40
C GLU A 259 -18.51 1.14 -15.47
N ASP A 260 -17.89 2.04 -16.25
CA ASP A 260 -16.81 1.69 -17.20
C ASP A 260 -15.47 1.48 -16.49
N ALA A 261 -15.47 0.69 -15.43
CA ALA A 261 -14.33 0.39 -14.59
C ALA A 261 -14.11 -1.12 -14.48
N TRP A 262 -12.98 -1.53 -13.92
CA TRP A 262 -12.72 -2.88 -13.46
C TRP A 262 -12.68 -2.90 -11.94
N SER A 263 -13.37 -3.85 -11.29
CA SER A 263 -13.08 -4.14 -9.89
C SER A 263 -11.60 -4.51 -9.73
N ALA A 264 -11.03 -4.28 -8.57
CA ALA A 264 -9.63 -4.63 -8.34
C ALA A 264 -9.35 -6.12 -8.63
N ALA A 265 -10.27 -7.02 -8.28
CA ALA A 265 -10.14 -8.44 -8.58
C ALA A 265 -10.16 -8.73 -10.10
N ASP A 266 -11.03 -8.05 -10.87
CA ASP A 266 -11.04 -8.19 -12.33
C ASP A 266 -9.75 -7.66 -12.95
N ALA A 267 -9.27 -6.51 -12.50
CA ALA A 267 -8.05 -5.88 -12.99
C ALA A 267 -6.81 -6.77 -12.72
N VAL A 268 -6.63 -7.26 -11.49
CA VAL A 268 -5.53 -8.16 -11.14
C VAL A 268 -5.59 -9.45 -11.94
N GLN A 269 -6.77 -10.08 -12.06
CA GLN A 269 -6.93 -11.31 -12.83
C GLN A 269 -6.57 -11.10 -14.30
N ARG A 270 -6.97 -9.97 -14.91
CA ARG A 270 -6.61 -9.60 -16.29
C ARG A 270 -5.13 -9.35 -16.45
N TYR A 271 -4.51 -8.64 -15.49
CA TYR A 271 -3.07 -8.41 -15.49
C TYR A 271 -2.28 -9.72 -15.48
N LEU A 272 -2.63 -10.65 -14.58
CA LEU A 272 -2.00 -11.96 -14.49
C LEU A 272 -2.22 -12.80 -15.76
N ALA A 273 -3.43 -12.75 -16.32
CA ALA A 273 -3.77 -13.44 -17.57
C ALA A 273 -3.02 -12.88 -18.81
N ALA A 274 -2.63 -11.59 -18.77
CA ALA A 274 -1.78 -10.99 -19.80
C ALA A 274 -0.32 -11.47 -19.75
N GLY A 275 0.07 -12.22 -18.72
CA GLY A 275 1.44 -12.75 -18.57
C GLY A 275 2.48 -11.67 -18.29
N LEU A 276 2.07 -10.53 -17.74
CA LEU A 276 2.97 -9.43 -17.38
C LEU A 276 3.73 -9.74 -16.09
N PRO A 277 4.91 -9.11 -15.89
CA PRO A 277 5.73 -9.32 -14.69
C PRO A 277 4.96 -8.94 -13.41
N PRO A 278 4.79 -9.85 -12.42
CA PRO A 278 4.05 -9.58 -11.19
C PRO A 278 4.69 -8.47 -10.33
N GLU A 279 5.99 -8.20 -10.50
CA GLU A 279 6.72 -7.12 -9.86
C GLU A 279 6.36 -5.72 -10.36
N HIS A 280 5.52 -5.60 -11.38
CA HIS A 280 5.01 -4.33 -11.90
C HIS A 280 3.53 -4.09 -11.58
N LEU A 281 2.97 -4.84 -10.65
CA LEU A 281 1.60 -4.66 -10.18
C LEU A 281 1.54 -4.46 -8.68
N THR A 282 0.85 -3.40 -8.24
CA THR A 282 0.47 -3.19 -6.85
C THR A 282 -1.05 -3.08 -6.72
N VAL A 283 -1.54 -3.35 -5.52
CA VAL A 283 -2.94 -3.10 -5.13
C VAL A 283 -2.95 -2.26 -3.87
N SER A 284 -3.68 -1.16 -3.89
CA SER A 284 -3.84 -0.22 -2.78
C SER A 284 -5.30 -0.05 -2.37
N SER A 285 -5.53 0.54 -1.20
CA SER A 285 -6.88 0.72 -0.68
C SER A 285 -7.48 2.10 -0.93
N ASP A 286 -6.65 3.12 -1.12
CA ASP A 286 -7.06 4.53 -1.05
C ASP A 286 -7.74 4.88 0.29
N SER A 287 -7.34 4.20 1.37
CA SER A 287 -7.96 4.36 2.70
C SER A 287 -7.86 5.79 3.20
N GLY A 288 -8.99 6.34 3.65
CA GLY A 288 -9.10 7.74 4.06
C GLY A 288 -9.18 8.72 2.89
N GLY A 289 -9.13 8.25 1.65
CA GLY A 289 -9.41 9.01 0.45
C GLY A 289 -10.90 9.23 0.25
N CYS A 290 -11.24 10.20 -0.58
CA CYS A 290 -12.59 10.50 -0.97
C CYS A 290 -12.88 9.89 -2.34
N LEU A 291 -14.00 9.21 -2.47
CA LEU A 291 -14.47 8.58 -3.70
C LEU A 291 -15.71 9.35 -4.23
N PRO A 292 -15.52 10.54 -4.82
CA PRO A 292 -16.63 11.33 -5.33
C PRO A 292 -17.12 10.77 -6.67
N ARG A 293 -18.44 10.75 -6.85
CA ARG A 293 -19.08 10.59 -8.15
C ARG A 293 -19.70 11.93 -8.56
N PHE A 294 -19.33 12.43 -9.74
CA PHE A 294 -19.86 13.67 -10.29
C PHE A 294 -20.77 13.38 -11.49
N ASP A 295 -21.79 14.21 -11.67
CA ASP A 295 -22.64 14.21 -12.86
C ASP A 295 -21.91 14.81 -14.08
N ALA A 296 -22.58 14.80 -15.25
CA ALA A 296 -22.05 15.37 -16.49
C ALA A 296 -21.78 16.89 -16.42
N ASP A 297 -22.41 17.59 -15.47
CA ASP A 297 -22.24 19.02 -15.22
C ASP A 297 -21.13 19.30 -14.17
N GLY A 298 -20.50 18.25 -13.63
CA GLY A 298 -19.47 18.33 -12.59
C GLY A 298 -20.01 18.60 -11.18
N ARG A 299 -21.30 18.32 -10.94
CA ARG A 299 -21.90 18.38 -9.60
C ARG A 299 -21.75 17.05 -8.89
N LEU A 300 -21.46 17.12 -7.58
CA LEU A 300 -21.36 15.93 -6.74
C LEU A 300 -22.72 15.22 -6.64
N GLU A 301 -22.77 13.96 -7.09
CA GLU A 301 -23.95 13.08 -6.93
C GLU A 301 -23.83 12.20 -5.68
N HIS A 302 -22.64 11.68 -5.43
CA HIS A 302 -22.38 10.75 -4.34
C HIS A 302 -20.95 10.89 -3.84
N MET A 303 -20.72 10.53 -2.58
CA MET A 303 -19.41 10.57 -1.94
C MET A 303 -19.26 9.36 -1.02
N ASP A 304 -18.22 8.55 -1.30
CA ASP A 304 -17.79 7.46 -0.44
C ASP A 304 -16.38 7.71 0.09
N VAL A 305 -15.92 6.84 0.98
CA VAL A 305 -14.59 6.89 1.60
C VAL A 305 -13.86 5.58 1.33
N GLY A 306 -12.64 5.69 0.84
CA GLY A 306 -11.75 4.54 0.68
C GLY A 306 -11.45 3.87 2.02
N ALA A 307 -11.47 2.53 2.05
CA ALA A 307 -11.29 1.75 3.25
C ALA A 307 -10.33 0.57 3.03
N ALA A 308 -9.57 0.22 4.07
CA ALA A 308 -8.52 -0.81 4.00
C ALA A 308 -9.08 -2.24 3.83
N ASP A 309 -10.35 -2.48 4.11
CA ASP A 309 -11.02 -3.79 3.96
C ASP A 309 -11.06 -4.27 2.50
N GLY A 310 -11.03 -3.36 1.54
CA GLY A 310 -10.94 -3.66 0.12
C GLY A 310 -9.76 -4.54 -0.27
N LEU A 311 -8.62 -4.46 0.45
CA LEU A 311 -7.43 -5.26 0.15
C LEU A 311 -7.67 -6.76 0.37
N LEU A 312 -8.08 -7.17 1.58
CA LEU A 312 -8.40 -8.58 1.85
C LEU A 312 -9.62 -9.04 1.05
N GLY A 313 -10.64 -8.18 0.89
CA GLY A 313 -11.80 -8.49 0.06
C GLY A 313 -11.43 -8.80 -1.39
N THR A 314 -10.48 -8.03 -1.96
CA THR A 314 -9.95 -8.30 -3.31
C THR A 314 -9.18 -9.60 -3.37
N LEU A 315 -8.32 -9.87 -2.37
CA LEU A 315 -7.55 -11.11 -2.30
C LEU A 315 -8.47 -12.34 -2.19
N ALA A 316 -9.50 -12.27 -1.34
CA ALA A 316 -10.51 -13.32 -1.19
C ALA A 316 -11.29 -13.55 -2.50
N ALA A 317 -11.69 -12.47 -3.18
CA ALA A 317 -12.37 -12.57 -4.48
C ALA A 317 -11.48 -13.21 -5.56
N LEU A 318 -10.18 -12.92 -5.59
CA LEU A 318 -9.23 -13.55 -6.54
C LEU A 318 -9.11 -15.05 -6.29
N VAL A 319 -8.91 -15.46 -5.04
CA VAL A 319 -8.79 -16.87 -4.67
C VAL A 319 -10.11 -17.61 -4.92
N GLY A 320 -11.25 -17.00 -4.59
CA GLY A 320 -12.58 -17.55 -4.87
C GLY A 320 -12.87 -17.74 -6.37
N ARG A 321 -12.15 -17.02 -7.25
CA ARG A 321 -12.18 -17.17 -8.70
C ARG A 321 -11.13 -18.14 -9.25
N GLY A 322 -10.38 -18.82 -8.38
CA GLY A 322 -9.37 -19.81 -8.73
C GLY A 322 -7.97 -19.26 -9.00
N VAL A 323 -7.69 -18.01 -8.67
CA VAL A 323 -6.32 -17.47 -8.70
C VAL A 323 -5.56 -18.05 -7.48
N GLU A 324 -4.39 -18.64 -7.72
CA GLU A 324 -3.55 -19.14 -6.64
C GLU A 324 -3.14 -18.02 -5.69
N LEU A 325 -3.27 -18.26 -4.37
CA LEU A 325 -2.93 -17.27 -3.35
C LEU A 325 -1.50 -16.72 -3.53
N ALA A 326 -0.54 -17.60 -3.77
CA ALA A 326 0.86 -17.23 -3.99
C ALA A 326 1.09 -16.36 -5.24
N ALA A 327 0.21 -16.45 -6.24
CA ALA A 327 0.28 -15.61 -7.44
C ALA A 327 -0.30 -14.22 -7.19
N ALA A 328 -1.32 -14.12 -6.33
CA ALA A 328 -1.96 -12.84 -5.98
C ALA A 328 -1.18 -12.05 -4.91
N LEU A 329 -0.71 -12.72 -3.85
CA LEU A 329 -0.07 -12.11 -2.68
C LEU A 329 1.00 -11.06 -2.98
N PRO A 330 1.91 -11.23 -3.96
CA PRO A 330 2.97 -10.25 -4.22
C PRO A 330 2.43 -8.84 -4.43
N ALA A 331 1.31 -8.66 -5.14
CA ALA A 331 0.73 -7.35 -5.43
C ALA A 331 0.23 -6.60 -4.17
N PHE A 332 -0.05 -7.30 -3.08
CA PHE A 332 -0.52 -6.77 -1.79
C PHE A 332 0.57 -6.71 -0.73
N THR A 333 1.75 -7.26 -0.98
CA THR A 333 2.79 -7.47 0.03
C THR A 333 4.17 -7.07 -0.47
N SER A 334 4.89 -7.98 -1.13
CA SER A 334 6.30 -7.80 -1.51
C SER A 334 6.51 -6.82 -2.64
N THR A 335 5.60 -6.73 -3.62
CA THR A 335 5.75 -5.82 -4.76
C THR A 335 5.66 -4.35 -4.33
N PRO A 336 4.61 -3.86 -3.60
CA PRO A 336 4.58 -2.48 -3.15
C PRO A 336 5.76 -2.14 -2.22
N ALA A 337 6.16 -3.07 -1.35
CA ALA A 337 7.31 -2.86 -0.49
C ALA A 337 8.63 -2.71 -1.27
N ALA A 338 8.88 -3.57 -2.26
CA ALA A 338 10.07 -3.52 -3.10
C ALA A 338 10.09 -2.26 -3.98
N HIS A 339 8.95 -1.93 -4.60
CA HIS A 339 8.82 -0.76 -5.47
C HIS A 339 9.12 0.55 -4.72
N LEU A 340 8.60 0.71 -3.50
CA LEU A 340 8.81 1.88 -2.66
C LEU A 340 10.09 1.81 -1.81
N GLY A 341 10.82 0.71 -1.84
CA GLY A 341 12.02 0.51 -1.03
C GLY A 341 11.75 0.48 0.47
N LEU A 342 10.63 -0.12 0.88
CA LEU A 342 10.25 -0.19 2.29
C LEU A 342 10.99 -1.33 2.98
N HIS A 343 11.77 -0.96 4.00
CA HIS A 343 12.56 -1.91 4.78
C HIS A 343 12.17 -1.86 6.26
N GLY A 344 12.21 -3.04 6.88
CA GLY A 344 12.02 -3.18 8.32
C GLY A 344 13.24 -2.79 9.14
N ALA A 345 13.17 -3.03 10.43
CA ALA A 345 14.27 -2.72 11.36
C ALA A 345 15.57 -3.48 11.06
N GLY A 346 15.50 -4.56 10.25
CA GLY A 346 16.68 -5.27 9.71
C GLY A 346 17.44 -4.54 8.59
N GLY A 347 16.94 -3.38 8.16
CA GLY A 347 17.52 -2.61 7.07
C GLY A 347 17.27 -3.24 5.67
N PRO A 348 18.09 -2.91 4.67
CA PRO A 348 17.82 -3.30 3.27
C PRO A 348 17.77 -4.81 3.00
N THR A 349 18.29 -5.63 3.90
CA THR A 349 18.23 -7.09 3.80
C THR A 349 16.87 -7.67 4.26
N CYS A 350 16.02 -6.86 4.88
CA CYS A 350 14.75 -7.27 5.44
C CYS A 350 13.62 -6.39 4.88
N PRO A 351 13.19 -6.59 3.63
CA PRO A 351 12.11 -5.83 3.03
C PRO A 351 10.78 -6.11 3.76
N LYS A 352 9.90 -5.13 3.79
CA LYS A 352 8.51 -5.32 4.19
C LYS A 352 7.78 -6.25 3.22
N GLY A 353 6.61 -6.74 3.62
CA GLY A 353 5.80 -7.62 2.76
C GLY A 353 6.39 -9.02 2.55
N ARG A 354 7.32 -9.46 3.43
CA ARG A 354 7.93 -10.80 3.41
C ARG A 354 8.04 -11.39 4.81
N LEU A 355 7.82 -12.72 4.89
CA LEU A 355 8.14 -13.51 6.07
C LEU A 355 9.43 -14.29 5.82
N ALA A 356 10.53 -13.79 6.37
CA ALA A 356 11.85 -14.41 6.30
C ALA A 356 12.61 -14.17 7.61
N VAL A 357 13.55 -15.03 7.91
CA VAL A 357 14.39 -14.89 9.12
C VAL A 357 15.15 -13.57 9.10
N GLY A 358 15.06 -12.82 10.21
CA GLY A 358 15.64 -11.50 10.39
C GLY A 358 14.73 -10.34 10.00
N CYS A 359 13.67 -10.57 9.22
CA CYS A 359 12.71 -9.54 8.84
C CYS A 359 11.71 -9.25 9.98
N ASP A 360 11.04 -8.12 9.90
CA ASP A 360 10.02 -7.76 10.88
C ASP A 360 8.91 -8.82 10.90
N ALA A 361 8.41 -9.11 12.08
CA ALA A 361 7.29 -10.03 12.24
C ALA A 361 5.96 -9.29 11.96
N ASP A 362 5.74 -9.07 10.67
CA ASP A 362 4.50 -8.53 10.11
C ASP A 362 3.75 -9.67 9.43
N LEU A 363 2.69 -10.15 10.04
CA LEU A 363 1.94 -11.30 9.53
C LEU A 363 0.44 -11.18 9.76
N VAL A 364 -0.30 -11.88 8.92
CA VAL A 364 -1.75 -12.06 9.03
C VAL A 364 -2.05 -13.54 9.03
N VAL A 365 -2.82 -13.99 10.02
CA VAL A 365 -3.43 -15.33 10.03
C VAL A 365 -4.81 -15.18 9.40
N LEU A 366 -5.07 -16.02 8.39
CA LEU A 366 -6.29 -16.03 7.63
C LEU A 366 -7.13 -17.26 7.95
N ASP A 367 -8.45 -17.08 8.02
CA ASP A 367 -9.40 -18.20 8.05
C ASP A 367 -9.64 -18.80 6.65
N GLU A 368 -10.62 -19.71 6.55
CA GLU A 368 -10.98 -20.37 5.30
C GLU A 368 -11.53 -19.39 4.25
N ASP A 369 -12.19 -18.32 4.69
CA ASP A 369 -12.77 -17.26 3.85
C ASP A 369 -11.76 -16.14 3.54
N LEU A 370 -10.51 -16.28 3.95
CA LEU A 370 -9.42 -15.29 3.86
C LEU A 370 -9.67 -14.01 4.67
N ALA A 371 -10.52 -14.05 5.69
CA ALA A 371 -10.63 -12.98 6.64
C ALA A 371 -9.48 -13.03 7.68
N ALA A 372 -9.00 -11.87 8.12
CA ALA A 372 -7.94 -11.80 9.12
C ALA A 372 -8.49 -12.17 10.51
N THR A 373 -7.99 -13.27 11.08
CA THR A 373 -8.28 -13.67 12.45
C THR A 373 -7.27 -13.11 13.44
N ASP A 374 -6.01 -13.03 13.01
CA ASP A 374 -4.92 -12.47 13.83
C ASP A 374 -4.03 -11.60 12.95
N VAL A 375 -3.59 -10.47 13.50
CA VAL A 375 -2.68 -9.54 12.82
C VAL A 375 -1.57 -9.15 13.75
N MET A 376 -0.35 -9.40 13.33
CA MET A 376 0.86 -8.99 14.03
C MET A 376 1.61 -7.95 13.21
N ALA A 377 1.90 -6.80 13.81
CA ALA A 377 2.76 -5.79 13.22
C ALA A 377 3.97 -5.55 14.12
N ALA A 378 5.17 -5.57 13.54
CA ALA A 378 6.44 -5.46 14.26
C ALA A 378 6.51 -6.37 15.51
N GLY A 379 6.00 -7.60 15.39
CA GLY A 379 5.99 -8.61 16.46
C GLY A 379 4.99 -8.37 17.59
N ARG A 380 4.02 -7.48 17.41
CA ARG A 380 2.97 -7.19 18.39
C ARG A 380 1.59 -7.55 17.80
N TRP A 381 0.79 -8.28 18.57
CA TRP A 381 -0.59 -8.60 18.18
C TRP A 381 -1.45 -7.33 18.21
N HIS A 382 -1.84 -6.84 17.04
CA HIS A 382 -2.84 -5.80 16.87
C HIS A 382 -4.25 -6.37 16.90
N VAL A 383 -4.43 -7.55 16.30
CA VAL A 383 -5.65 -8.35 16.37
C VAL A 383 -5.28 -9.75 16.85
N ARG A 384 -6.09 -10.33 17.68
CA ARG A 384 -5.91 -11.69 18.18
C ARG A 384 -7.26 -12.37 18.32
N GLN A 385 -7.47 -13.49 17.63
CA GLN A 385 -8.75 -14.24 17.62
C GLN A 385 -9.93 -13.30 17.29
N GLY A 386 -9.82 -12.53 16.21
CA GLY A 386 -10.83 -11.58 15.75
C GLY A 386 -11.01 -10.33 16.64
N THR A 387 -10.27 -10.23 17.75
CA THR A 387 -10.42 -9.14 18.73
C THR A 387 -9.25 -8.15 18.62
N GLN A 388 -9.56 -6.85 18.47
CA GLN A 388 -8.56 -5.78 18.52
C GLN A 388 -7.87 -5.76 19.90
N ARG A 389 -6.53 -5.74 19.90
CA ARG A 389 -5.68 -5.72 21.11
C ARG A 389 -4.96 -4.39 21.28
N ILE A 390 -4.52 -3.78 20.18
CA ILE A 390 -3.88 -2.46 20.17
C ILE A 390 -4.82 -1.49 19.48
N PHE A 391 -5.11 -0.41 20.16
CA PHE A 391 -6.00 0.66 19.71
C PHE A 391 -5.19 1.92 19.48
N GLY A 392 -5.57 2.73 18.52
CA GLY A 392 -5.08 4.09 18.40
C GLY A 392 -5.46 4.92 19.63
N THR A 393 -4.71 5.98 19.89
CA THR A 393 -4.84 6.80 21.12
C THR A 393 -6.27 7.27 21.40
N PHE A 394 -7.06 7.50 20.35
CA PHE A 394 -8.44 7.98 20.45
C PHE A 394 -9.50 6.92 20.08
N GLU A 395 -9.10 5.68 19.91
CA GLU A 395 -10.02 4.56 19.71
C GLU A 395 -10.43 4.00 21.08
N ALA A 396 -11.73 4.01 21.36
CA ALA A 396 -12.22 3.34 22.55
C ALA A 396 -12.23 1.81 22.32
N PRO A 397 -11.82 0.99 23.32
CA PRO A 397 -12.08 -0.44 23.30
C PRO A 397 -13.59 -0.65 23.12
N ARG A 398 -14.00 -1.40 22.11
CA ARG A 398 -15.39 -1.83 22.00
C ARG A 398 -15.65 -2.85 23.08
N SER A 399 -16.54 -2.52 24.02
CA SER A 399 -17.01 -3.38 25.10
C SER A 399 -17.76 -4.60 24.60
#